data_65613935087ee8fbe8979e7845d9c876
#
_entry.id   65613935087ee8fbe8979e7845d9c876
#
_cell.length_a   1.000
_cell.length_b   1.000
_cell.length_c   1.000
_cell.angle_alpha   90.00
_cell.angle_beta   90.00
_cell.angle_gamma   90.00
#
_symmetry.space_group_name_H-M   'P 1'
#
loop_
_entity.id
_entity.type
_entity.pdbx_description
1 polymer ?
#
loop_
_entity_poly.entity_id
_entity_poly.type
_entity_poly.pdbx_seq_one_letter_code
_entity_poly.pdbx_strand_id
1 'polypeptide(L)'
;MKNVYLLQLTSPLSDSSVGVEMSSNKSVFLPYSVGLLWSYCLQNKIISDNFILKDLVFNIDDLDHYIDNIEQPDIVATSNYMWNSNKHLYILKKLKKKYPDCLIICGGPHVPNSNDDKWYDSHDYVDIGAVGEGEKIFEQILLEYFNKKDFSEIPGIIFRKNNEVFKTKQAIRIKDINTIPSPYLSGLFNNLILKNPSVNFHATVEMGRGCPFKCNFCF
;
A
#
# COMPACT_ATOMS: atom_id res chain seq x y z
N MET A 1 -7.23 12.69 -15.05
CA MET A 1 -7.26 11.62 -14.04
C MET A 1 -6.12 11.84 -13.06
N LYS A 2 -6.29 11.45 -11.81
CA LYS A 2 -5.27 11.54 -10.75
C LYS A 2 -4.35 10.33 -10.79
N ASN A 3 -3.04 10.55 -10.77
CA ASN A 3 -2.04 9.49 -10.87
C ASN A 3 -1.79 8.84 -9.49
N VAL A 4 -2.07 7.55 -9.39
CA VAL A 4 -1.87 6.74 -8.17
C VAL A 4 -0.74 5.75 -8.39
N TYR A 5 0.16 5.65 -7.41
CA TYR A 5 1.24 4.68 -7.37
C TYR A 5 1.12 3.84 -6.09
N LEU A 6 1.14 2.54 -6.24
CA LEU A 6 1.02 1.59 -5.13
C LEU A 6 2.29 0.76 -5.01
N LEU A 7 2.95 0.84 -3.86
CA LEU A 7 4.22 0.18 -3.62
C LEU A 7 4.08 -0.90 -2.54
N GLN A 8 4.44 -2.12 -2.90
CA GLN A 8 4.64 -3.23 -1.97
C GLN A 8 5.91 -3.97 -2.38
N LEU A 9 7.08 -3.42 -2.01
CA LEU A 9 8.35 -4.05 -2.32
C LEU A 9 8.43 -5.41 -1.62
N THR A 10 8.71 -6.44 -2.41
CA THR A 10 8.86 -7.82 -1.93
C THR A 10 10.34 -8.18 -1.87
N SER A 11 10.72 -9.03 -0.92
CA SER A 11 12.04 -9.65 -0.94
C SER A 11 12.03 -10.85 -1.89
N PRO A 12 13.11 -11.08 -2.64
CA PRO A 12 13.26 -12.32 -3.39
C PRO A 12 13.15 -13.53 -2.45
N LEU A 13 12.43 -14.56 -2.91
CA LEU A 13 12.41 -15.84 -2.20
C LEU A 13 13.78 -16.49 -2.35
N SER A 14 14.42 -16.86 -1.23
CA SER A 14 15.62 -17.66 -1.27
C SER A 14 15.27 -19.13 -1.52
N ASP A 15 16.13 -19.85 -2.24
CA ASP A 15 15.96 -21.29 -2.55
C ASP A 15 15.71 -22.14 -1.29
N SER A 16 16.27 -21.74 -0.15
CA SER A 16 16.10 -22.41 1.13
C SER A 16 14.72 -22.31 1.77
N SER A 17 13.91 -21.33 1.36
CA SER A 17 12.60 -21.07 2.00
C SER A 17 11.44 -21.85 1.39
N VAL A 18 11.62 -22.46 0.21
CA VAL A 18 10.51 -23.11 -0.52
C VAL A 18 10.75 -24.62 -0.77
N GLY A 19 11.95 -25.15 -0.44
CA GLY A 19 12.25 -26.58 -0.57
C GLY A 19 12.21 -27.14 -2.00
N VAL A 20 12.23 -26.26 -3.01
CA VAL A 20 12.22 -26.62 -4.43
C VAL A 20 13.51 -26.09 -5.04
N GLU A 21 14.21 -26.91 -5.82
CA GLU A 21 15.31 -26.47 -6.68
C GLU A 21 14.76 -25.44 -7.67
N MET A 22 15.01 -24.16 -7.40
CA MET A 22 14.49 -23.09 -8.23
C MET A 22 15.47 -22.81 -9.37
N SER A 23 14.93 -22.76 -10.58
CA SER A 23 15.64 -22.29 -11.76
C SER A 23 16.30 -20.93 -11.49
N SER A 24 17.30 -20.55 -12.26
CA SER A 24 18.07 -19.31 -12.17
C SER A 24 17.22 -18.01 -12.20
N ASN A 25 15.92 -18.11 -12.23
CA ASN A 25 14.98 -17.00 -12.30
C ASN A 25 14.63 -16.47 -10.90
N LYS A 26 14.63 -15.15 -10.75
CA LYS A 26 14.19 -14.45 -9.54
C LYS A 26 12.73 -14.80 -9.20
N SER A 27 12.49 -15.31 -8.02
CA SER A 27 11.15 -15.65 -7.53
C SER A 27 10.67 -14.62 -6.51
N VAL A 28 9.45 -14.13 -6.67
CA VAL A 28 8.84 -13.10 -5.80
C VAL A 28 7.35 -13.34 -5.62
N PHE A 29 6.79 -12.86 -4.53
CA PHE A 29 5.34 -12.78 -4.39
C PHE A 29 4.77 -11.60 -5.17
N LEU A 30 3.58 -11.78 -5.77
CA LEU A 30 2.80 -10.67 -6.31
C LEU A 30 2.46 -9.67 -5.20
N PRO A 31 2.37 -8.36 -5.48
CA PRO A 31 2.06 -7.33 -4.50
C PRO A 31 0.57 -7.36 -4.10
N TYR A 32 0.18 -8.41 -3.40
CA TYR A 32 -1.20 -8.79 -3.12
C TYR A 32 -1.96 -7.75 -2.32
N SER A 33 -1.37 -7.23 -1.22
CA SER A 33 -2.08 -6.29 -0.34
C SER A 33 -2.50 -5.02 -1.10
N VAL A 34 -1.59 -4.42 -1.86
CA VAL A 34 -1.92 -3.21 -2.64
C VAL A 34 -2.81 -3.53 -3.84
N GLY A 35 -2.72 -4.76 -4.37
CA GLY A 35 -3.63 -5.26 -5.39
C GLY A 35 -5.08 -5.35 -4.89
N LEU A 36 -5.29 -5.83 -3.65
CA LEU A 36 -6.61 -5.84 -2.99
C LEU A 36 -7.17 -4.42 -2.83
N LEU A 37 -6.34 -3.48 -2.36
CA LEU A 37 -6.76 -2.08 -2.21
C LEU A 37 -7.31 -1.52 -3.53
N TRP A 38 -6.56 -1.69 -4.61
CA TRP A 38 -6.97 -1.14 -5.91
C TRP A 38 -8.19 -1.85 -6.48
N SER A 39 -8.24 -3.18 -6.42
CA SER A 39 -9.40 -3.96 -6.88
C SER A 39 -10.68 -3.59 -6.12
N TYR A 40 -10.57 -3.31 -4.81
CA TYR A 40 -11.69 -2.84 -4.01
C TYR A 40 -12.16 -1.45 -4.46
N CYS A 41 -11.23 -0.51 -4.61
CA CYS A 41 -11.50 0.86 -5.02
C CYS A 41 -12.17 0.97 -6.40
N LEU A 42 -11.81 0.09 -7.35
CA LEU A 42 -12.40 0.10 -8.71
C LEU A 42 -13.89 -0.23 -8.75
N GLN A 43 -14.49 -0.76 -7.68
CA GLN A 43 -15.93 -0.94 -7.58
C GLN A 43 -16.66 0.42 -7.49
N ASN A 44 -15.97 1.46 -7.06
CA ASN A 44 -16.52 2.80 -6.95
C ASN A 44 -16.33 3.58 -8.27
N LYS A 45 -17.44 3.96 -8.89
CA LYS A 45 -17.42 4.65 -10.19
C LYS A 45 -16.69 5.99 -10.16
N ILE A 46 -16.76 6.75 -9.07
CA ILE A 46 -16.03 8.01 -8.93
C ILE A 46 -14.52 7.75 -9.01
N ILE A 47 -14.06 6.68 -8.37
CA ILE A 47 -12.64 6.33 -8.37
C ILE A 47 -12.21 5.82 -9.75
N SER A 48 -12.95 4.89 -10.35
CA SER A 48 -12.61 4.34 -11.66
C SER A 48 -12.60 5.38 -12.78
N ASP A 49 -13.44 6.42 -12.67
CA ASP A 49 -13.54 7.48 -13.67
C ASP A 49 -12.48 8.60 -13.49
N ASN A 50 -11.96 8.80 -12.26
CA ASN A 50 -11.12 9.95 -11.95
C ASN A 50 -9.68 9.64 -11.55
N PHE A 51 -9.38 8.39 -11.22
CA PHE A 51 -8.04 7.97 -10.81
C PHE A 51 -7.48 6.91 -11.77
N ILE A 52 -6.17 6.91 -11.94
CA ILE A 52 -5.47 5.90 -12.72
C ILE A 52 -4.32 5.31 -11.91
N LEU A 53 -4.27 3.99 -11.80
CA LEU A 53 -3.09 3.29 -11.29
C LEU A 53 -1.99 3.33 -12.36
N LYS A 54 -0.97 4.13 -12.11
CA LYS A 54 0.18 4.28 -13.01
C LYS A 54 1.14 3.11 -12.89
N ASP A 55 1.36 2.67 -11.66
CA ASP A 55 2.25 1.55 -11.41
C ASP A 55 1.89 0.79 -10.13
N LEU A 56 2.17 -0.52 -10.15
CA LEU A 56 2.04 -1.49 -9.09
C LEU A 56 3.42 -2.06 -8.81
N VAL A 57 4.14 -1.42 -7.88
CA VAL A 57 5.57 -1.63 -7.72
C VAL A 57 5.84 -2.75 -6.71
N PHE A 58 6.48 -3.83 -7.16
CA PHE A 58 6.84 -4.99 -6.34
C PHE A 58 8.35 -5.12 -6.13
N ASN A 59 9.15 -4.56 -7.01
CA ASN A 59 10.60 -4.57 -6.93
C ASN A 59 11.19 -3.31 -7.56
N ILE A 60 12.26 -2.82 -6.97
CA ILE A 60 13.06 -1.73 -7.50
C ILE A 60 14.53 -2.09 -7.27
N ASP A 61 15.28 -2.23 -8.34
CA ASP A 61 16.71 -2.55 -8.28
C ASP A 61 17.52 -1.28 -8.00
N ASP A 62 17.14 -0.15 -8.60
CA ASP A 62 17.71 1.17 -8.37
C ASP A 62 16.63 2.15 -7.89
N LEU A 63 16.66 2.47 -6.60
CA LEU A 63 15.66 3.35 -5.96
C LEU A 63 15.73 4.79 -6.48
N ASP A 64 16.92 5.30 -6.70
CA ASP A 64 17.09 6.69 -7.15
C ASP A 64 16.65 6.83 -8.61
N HIS A 65 17.00 5.88 -9.46
CA HIS A 65 16.50 5.84 -10.84
C HIS A 65 14.97 5.78 -10.89
N TYR A 66 14.33 4.97 -10.04
CA TYR A 66 12.87 4.93 -9.95
C TYR A 66 12.29 6.28 -9.54
N ILE A 67 12.85 6.93 -8.52
CA ILE A 67 12.40 8.24 -8.02
C ILE A 67 12.55 9.33 -9.10
N ASP A 68 13.63 9.25 -9.88
CA ASP A 68 13.88 10.24 -10.94
C ASP A 68 12.90 10.10 -12.10
N ASN A 69 12.44 8.90 -12.39
CA ASN A 69 11.56 8.60 -13.53
C ASN A 69 10.07 8.49 -13.21
N ILE A 70 9.66 8.56 -11.93
CA ILE A 70 8.25 8.58 -11.57
C ILE A 70 7.58 9.87 -12.08
N GLU A 71 6.44 9.74 -12.75
CA GLU A 71 5.77 10.85 -13.41
C GLU A 71 4.64 11.44 -12.56
N GLN A 72 4.79 12.69 -12.13
CA GLN A 72 3.76 13.51 -11.50
C GLN A 72 2.75 12.74 -10.63
N PRO A 73 3.17 12.13 -9.53
CA PRO A 73 2.29 11.39 -8.66
C PRO A 73 1.35 12.35 -7.92
N ASP A 74 0.04 12.09 -7.99
CA ASP A 74 -0.94 12.75 -7.10
C ASP A 74 -0.98 12.04 -5.75
N ILE A 75 -0.88 10.71 -5.76
CA ILE A 75 -0.95 9.85 -4.57
C ILE A 75 0.09 8.75 -4.68
N VAL A 76 0.86 8.56 -3.62
CA VAL A 76 1.73 7.39 -3.44
C VAL A 76 1.36 6.68 -2.15
N ALA A 77 0.98 5.41 -2.25
CA ALA A 77 0.63 4.59 -1.09
C ALA A 77 1.51 3.36 -0.99
N THR A 78 1.89 3.00 0.23
CA THR A 78 2.78 1.87 0.51
C THR A 78 2.16 0.89 1.48
N SER A 79 2.42 -0.41 1.29
CA SER A 79 2.13 -1.46 2.26
C SER A 79 3.40 -1.84 3.01
N ASN A 80 3.54 -1.32 4.24
CA ASN A 80 4.76 -1.41 5.04
C ASN A 80 4.77 -2.64 5.94
N TYR A 81 5.82 -3.44 5.75
CA TYR A 81 6.21 -4.57 6.58
C TYR A 81 7.65 -4.36 7.06
N MET A 82 8.09 -5.11 8.07
CA MET A 82 9.44 -4.99 8.63
C MET A 82 10.57 -5.12 7.59
N TRP A 83 10.35 -5.89 6.51
CA TRP A 83 11.36 -6.14 5.48
C TRP A 83 11.43 -5.08 4.36
N ASN A 84 10.40 -4.27 4.17
CA ASN A 84 10.35 -3.29 3.09
C ASN A 84 10.21 -1.83 3.57
N SER A 85 9.87 -1.60 4.83
CA SER A 85 9.55 -0.28 5.37
C SER A 85 10.66 0.75 5.12
N ASN A 86 11.91 0.40 5.41
CA ASN A 86 13.04 1.33 5.23
C ASN A 86 13.19 1.80 3.78
N LYS A 87 13.01 0.88 2.81
CA LYS A 87 13.06 1.23 1.38
C LYS A 87 11.89 2.13 0.98
N HIS A 88 10.68 1.81 1.45
CA HIS A 88 9.51 2.64 1.21
C HIS A 88 9.71 4.05 1.78
N LEU A 89 10.11 4.17 3.04
CA LEU A 89 10.31 5.46 3.69
C LEU A 89 11.39 6.31 2.98
N TYR A 90 12.47 5.68 2.51
CA TYR A 90 13.47 6.36 1.69
C TYR A 90 12.85 6.95 0.40
N ILE A 91 12.09 6.14 -0.35
CA ILE A 91 11.40 6.57 -1.58
C ILE A 91 10.43 7.71 -1.28
N LEU A 92 9.58 7.54 -0.28
CA LEU A 92 8.53 8.50 0.07
C LEU A 92 9.12 9.87 0.47
N LYS A 93 10.19 9.88 1.26
CA LYS A 93 10.90 11.11 1.65
C LYS A 93 11.43 11.87 0.44
N LYS A 94 12.04 11.17 -0.50
CA LYS A 94 12.57 11.75 -1.74
C LYS A 94 11.43 12.26 -2.64
N LEU A 95 10.36 11.47 -2.78
CA LEU A 95 9.20 11.85 -3.58
C LEU A 95 8.48 13.06 -3.00
N LYS A 96 8.28 13.15 -1.68
CA LYS A 96 7.67 14.32 -1.05
C LYS A 96 8.49 15.58 -1.28
N LYS A 97 9.83 15.46 -1.27
CA LYS A 97 10.72 16.59 -1.60
C LYS A 97 10.59 17.02 -3.07
N LYS A 98 10.47 16.05 -3.99
CA LYS A 98 10.36 16.30 -5.43
C LYS A 98 8.96 16.79 -5.83
N TYR A 99 7.93 16.25 -5.17
CA TYR A 99 6.51 16.52 -5.41
C TYR A 99 5.82 16.90 -4.08
N PRO A 100 5.93 18.15 -3.61
CA PRO A 100 5.41 18.55 -2.29
C PRO A 100 3.89 18.35 -2.13
N ASP A 101 3.13 18.49 -3.22
CA ASP A 101 1.67 18.34 -3.23
C ASP A 101 1.19 16.87 -3.32
N CYS A 102 2.12 15.92 -3.53
CA CYS A 102 1.79 14.50 -3.57
C CYS A 102 1.31 14.03 -2.20
N LEU A 103 0.15 13.36 -2.16
CA LEU A 103 -0.36 12.74 -0.94
C LEU A 103 0.39 11.43 -0.67
N ILE A 104 1.08 11.38 0.47
CA ILE A 104 1.86 10.22 0.91
C ILE A 104 1.08 9.42 1.95
N ILE A 105 0.81 8.14 1.64
CA ILE A 105 0.04 7.24 2.50
C ILE A 105 0.90 6.03 2.87
N CYS A 106 1.03 5.77 4.16
CA CYS A 106 1.65 4.56 4.69
C CYS A 106 0.57 3.66 5.29
N GLY A 107 0.48 2.41 4.85
CA GLY A 107 -0.35 1.36 5.43
C GLY A 107 0.47 0.13 5.76
N GLY A 108 -0.20 -0.92 6.27
CA GLY A 108 0.41 -2.18 6.63
C GLY A 108 0.83 -2.27 8.10
N PRO A 109 1.21 -3.47 8.57
CA PRO A 109 1.40 -3.75 9.99
C PRO A 109 2.59 -3.02 10.65
N HIS A 110 3.48 -2.44 9.87
CA HIS A 110 4.64 -1.71 10.38
C HIS A 110 4.38 -0.20 10.57
N VAL A 111 3.16 0.27 10.33
CA VAL A 111 2.75 1.66 10.59
C VAL A 111 2.24 1.76 12.03
N PRO A 112 2.80 2.68 12.87
CA PRO A 112 2.37 2.84 14.25
C PRO A 112 0.90 3.22 14.38
N ASN A 113 0.23 2.68 15.40
CA ASN A 113 -1.17 2.93 15.70
C ASN A 113 -1.37 3.96 16.84
N SER A 114 -0.46 4.88 17.01
CA SER A 114 -0.56 5.96 17.99
C SER A 114 -0.12 7.28 17.37
N ASN A 115 -0.89 8.35 17.60
CA ASN A 115 -0.52 9.71 17.20
C ASN A 115 0.55 10.32 18.10
N ASP A 116 0.79 9.75 19.29
CA ASP A 116 1.86 10.14 20.21
C ASP A 116 3.19 9.44 19.90
N ASP A 117 3.22 8.64 18.84
CA ASP A 117 4.41 7.92 18.42
C ASP A 117 5.39 8.88 17.73
N LYS A 118 6.62 8.95 18.25
CA LYS A 118 7.72 9.75 17.66
C LYS A 118 8.04 9.40 16.22
N TRP A 119 7.49 8.28 15.73
CA TRP A 119 7.62 7.89 14.34
C TRP A 119 7.03 8.95 13.40
N TYR A 120 5.85 9.48 13.72
CA TYR A 120 5.21 10.52 12.91
C TYR A 120 5.99 11.84 12.95
N ASP A 121 6.65 12.16 14.07
CA ASP A 121 7.52 13.33 14.17
C ASP A 121 8.77 13.18 13.29
N SER A 122 9.31 11.96 13.25
CA SER A 122 10.51 11.63 12.44
C SER A 122 10.22 11.46 10.96
N HIS A 123 8.95 11.31 10.58
CA HIS A 123 8.49 11.08 9.21
C HIS A 123 7.43 12.12 8.81
N ASP A 124 7.78 13.40 8.94
CA ASP A 124 6.92 14.56 8.64
C ASP A 124 6.43 14.62 7.18
N TYR A 125 7.09 13.90 6.29
CA TYR A 125 6.70 13.74 4.89
C TYR A 125 5.57 12.73 4.67
N VAL A 126 5.13 11.99 5.68
CA VAL A 126 3.97 11.10 5.63
C VAL A 126 2.73 11.89 6.00
N ASP A 127 1.78 11.98 5.08
CA ASP A 127 0.53 12.72 5.29
C ASP A 127 -0.51 11.88 6.03
N ILE A 128 -0.59 10.56 5.71
CA ILE A 128 -1.57 9.64 6.30
C ILE A 128 -0.93 8.29 6.63
N GLY A 129 -1.14 7.84 7.86
CA GLY A 129 -0.95 6.46 8.29
C GLY A 129 -2.29 5.73 8.32
N ALA A 130 -2.46 4.68 7.51
CA ALA A 130 -3.66 3.84 7.50
C ALA A 130 -3.49 2.64 8.42
N VAL A 131 -4.40 2.48 9.39
CA VAL A 131 -4.32 1.49 10.46
C VAL A 131 -5.51 0.54 10.42
N GLY A 132 -5.25 -0.73 10.25
CA GLY A 132 -6.27 -1.79 10.13
C GLY A 132 -6.43 -2.28 8.69
N GLU A 133 -7.65 -2.71 8.35
CA GLU A 133 -7.96 -3.21 7.00
C GLU A 133 -8.02 -2.06 6.00
N GLY A 134 -7.13 -2.11 5.01
CA GLY A 134 -6.84 -0.95 4.17
C GLY A 134 -7.87 -0.64 3.10
N GLU A 135 -8.69 -1.60 2.66
CA GLU A 135 -9.53 -1.47 1.46
C GLU A 135 -10.52 -0.32 1.55
N LYS A 136 -11.35 -0.31 2.61
CA LYS A 136 -12.31 0.78 2.86
C LYS A 136 -11.64 2.09 3.21
N ILE A 137 -10.56 2.04 3.97
CA ILE A 137 -9.81 3.23 4.37
C ILE A 137 -9.26 3.91 3.12
N PHE A 138 -8.63 3.14 2.23
CA PHE A 138 -8.03 3.68 1.01
C PHE A 138 -9.09 4.23 0.05
N GLU A 139 -10.22 3.53 -0.12
CA GLU A 139 -11.37 4.05 -0.88
C GLU A 139 -11.81 5.42 -0.36
N GLN A 140 -12.03 5.54 0.95
CA GLN A 140 -12.46 6.80 1.56
C GLN A 140 -11.41 7.91 1.42
N ILE A 141 -10.12 7.60 1.53
CA ILE A 141 -9.04 8.56 1.28
C ILE A 141 -9.10 9.08 -0.16
N LEU A 142 -9.29 8.20 -1.16
CA LEU A 142 -9.41 8.62 -2.56
C LEU A 142 -10.63 9.52 -2.79
N LEU A 143 -11.77 9.19 -2.21
CA LEU A 143 -12.99 9.98 -2.31
C LEU A 143 -12.84 11.37 -1.67
N GLU A 144 -12.28 11.45 -0.45
CA GLU A 144 -12.05 12.74 0.20
C GLU A 144 -10.95 13.55 -0.48
N TYR A 145 -9.91 12.90 -1.01
CA TYR A 145 -8.91 13.57 -1.84
C TYR A 145 -9.53 14.22 -3.09
N PHE A 146 -10.47 13.52 -3.73
CA PHE A 146 -11.19 14.03 -4.89
C PHE A 146 -12.12 15.20 -4.54
N ASN A 147 -12.86 15.07 -3.43
CA ASN A 147 -13.90 16.03 -3.06
C ASN A 147 -13.37 17.26 -2.31
N LYS A 148 -12.69 17.06 -1.18
CA LYS A 148 -12.43 18.14 -0.21
C LYS A 148 -11.01 18.16 0.35
N LYS A 149 -10.28 17.04 0.29
CA LYS A 149 -9.02 16.82 0.99
C LYS A 149 -9.14 16.96 2.53
N ASP A 150 -10.32 16.70 3.11
CA ASP A 150 -10.54 16.66 4.55
C ASP A 150 -10.70 15.20 5.02
N PHE A 151 -9.70 14.73 5.74
CA PHE A 151 -9.60 13.33 6.15
C PHE A 151 -10.10 13.08 7.57
N SER A 152 -10.56 14.09 8.30
CA SER A 152 -10.90 14.01 9.73
C SER A 152 -12.00 13.00 10.06
N GLU A 153 -12.91 12.74 9.13
CA GLU A 153 -14.03 11.82 9.32
C GLU A 153 -13.73 10.38 8.90
N ILE A 154 -12.58 10.12 8.27
CA ILE A 154 -12.20 8.77 7.83
C ILE A 154 -11.76 7.95 9.05
N PRO A 155 -12.43 6.84 9.38
CA PRO A 155 -11.99 6.00 10.50
C PRO A 155 -10.74 5.18 10.13
N GLY A 156 -9.88 4.93 11.12
CA GLY A 156 -8.70 4.08 10.97
C GLY A 156 -7.51 4.79 10.35
N ILE A 157 -7.42 6.12 10.47
CA ILE A 157 -6.24 6.83 10.02
C ILE A 157 -5.59 7.66 11.13
N ILE A 158 -4.32 7.91 10.94
CA ILE A 158 -3.55 8.94 11.62
C ILE A 158 -3.08 9.89 10.53
N PHE A 159 -3.43 11.16 10.61
CA PHE A 159 -3.17 12.10 9.54
C PHE A 159 -2.61 13.41 10.04
N ARG A 160 -1.89 14.11 9.17
CA ARG A 160 -1.27 15.42 9.48
C ARG A 160 -2.14 16.54 8.95
N LYS A 161 -2.40 17.53 9.83
CA LYS A 161 -3.11 18.77 9.48
C LYS A 161 -2.43 19.92 10.24
N ASN A 162 -2.01 20.96 9.54
CA ASN A 162 -1.32 22.13 10.11
C ASN A 162 -0.11 21.78 10.99
N ASN A 163 0.69 20.80 10.56
CA ASN A 163 1.86 20.24 11.26
C ASN A 163 1.54 19.47 12.57
N GLU A 164 0.28 19.30 12.92
CA GLU A 164 -0.14 18.46 14.03
C GLU A 164 -0.62 17.09 13.53
N VAL A 165 -0.48 16.07 14.38
CA VAL A 165 -0.85 14.69 14.08
C VAL A 165 -2.13 14.32 14.80
N PHE A 166 -3.14 13.91 14.06
CA PHE A 166 -4.45 13.54 14.59
C PHE A 166 -4.73 12.06 14.33
N LYS A 167 -5.37 11.41 15.30
CA LYS A 167 -5.85 10.04 15.15
C LYS A 167 -7.37 10.04 15.13
N THR A 168 -7.94 9.35 14.17
CA THR A 168 -9.38 9.15 14.06
C THR A 168 -9.85 7.92 14.84
N LYS A 169 -11.17 7.73 14.93
CA LYS A 169 -11.75 6.52 15.53
C LYS A 169 -11.29 5.26 14.76
N GLN A 170 -11.27 4.11 15.44
CA GLN A 170 -10.90 2.85 14.82
C GLN A 170 -11.87 2.49 13.67
N ALA A 171 -11.31 1.97 12.57
CA ALA A 171 -12.10 1.44 11.46
C ALA A 171 -12.81 0.14 11.87
N ILE A 172 -14.00 -0.07 11.34
CA ILE A 172 -14.75 -1.31 11.49
C ILE A 172 -14.21 -2.32 10.48
N ARG A 173 -13.91 -3.54 10.93
CA ARG A 173 -13.46 -4.63 10.05
C ARG A 173 -14.50 -4.98 8.99
N ILE A 174 -14.03 -5.40 7.84
CA ILE A 174 -14.87 -5.95 6.77
C ILE A 174 -15.40 -7.31 7.24
N LYS A 175 -16.71 -7.42 7.41
CA LYS A 175 -17.35 -8.64 7.91
C LYS A 175 -17.39 -9.75 6.88
N ASP A 176 -17.62 -9.40 5.63
CA ASP A 176 -17.67 -10.33 4.50
C ASP A 176 -16.53 -10.04 3.53
N ILE A 177 -15.51 -10.89 3.57
CA ILE A 177 -14.33 -10.78 2.70
C ILE A 177 -14.67 -11.04 1.21
N ASN A 178 -15.81 -11.67 0.90
CA ASN A 178 -16.24 -11.88 -0.48
C ASN A 178 -16.63 -10.56 -1.17
N THR A 179 -16.81 -9.49 -0.42
CA THR A 179 -17.04 -8.14 -0.98
C THR A 179 -15.76 -7.52 -1.58
N ILE A 180 -14.60 -8.13 -1.34
CA ILE A 180 -13.33 -7.67 -1.87
C ILE A 180 -13.04 -8.43 -3.16
N PRO A 181 -13.00 -7.75 -4.33
CA PRO A 181 -12.71 -8.42 -5.59
C PRO A 181 -11.29 -8.99 -5.63
N SER A 182 -11.15 -10.16 -6.24
CA SER A 182 -9.83 -10.76 -6.42
C SER A 182 -8.99 -9.96 -7.42
N PRO A 183 -7.79 -9.49 -7.05
CA PRO A 183 -6.89 -8.82 -7.97
C PRO A 183 -6.37 -9.75 -9.09
N TYR A 184 -6.45 -11.06 -8.89
CA TYR A 184 -6.09 -12.06 -9.89
C TYR A 184 -7.18 -12.18 -10.96
N LEU A 185 -8.44 -12.35 -10.54
CA LEU A 185 -9.57 -12.54 -11.44
C LEU A 185 -9.92 -11.26 -12.20
N SER A 186 -9.62 -10.09 -11.65
CA SER A 186 -9.79 -8.80 -12.33
C SER A 186 -8.73 -8.55 -13.41
N GLY A 187 -7.70 -9.40 -13.51
CA GLY A 187 -6.59 -9.22 -14.44
C GLY A 187 -5.61 -8.11 -14.07
N LEU A 188 -5.69 -7.56 -12.85
CA LEU A 188 -4.86 -6.45 -12.40
C LEU A 188 -3.35 -6.71 -12.54
N PHE A 189 -2.93 -7.95 -12.30
CA PHE A 189 -1.52 -8.34 -12.39
C PHE A 189 -1.06 -8.77 -13.78
N ASN A 190 -1.95 -8.87 -14.78
CA ASN A 190 -1.60 -9.39 -16.11
C ASN A 190 -0.46 -8.58 -16.75
N ASN A 191 -0.57 -7.26 -16.76
CA ASN A 191 0.46 -6.39 -17.34
C ASN A 191 1.78 -6.46 -16.57
N LEU A 192 1.73 -6.59 -15.25
CA LEU A 192 2.91 -6.73 -14.40
C LEU A 192 3.65 -8.03 -14.72
N ILE A 193 2.93 -9.14 -14.86
CA ILE A 193 3.50 -10.46 -15.22
C ILE A 193 4.09 -10.42 -16.62
N LEU A 194 3.35 -9.90 -17.60
CA LEU A 194 3.79 -9.83 -18.99
C LEU A 194 5.04 -8.97 -19.20
N LYS A 195 5.18 -7.89 -18.43
CA LYS A 195 6.37 -7.02 -18.49
C LYS A 195 7.61 -7.64 -17.83
N ASN A 196 7.45 -8.71 -17.06
CA ASN A 196 8.54 -9.32 -16.29
C ASN A 196 8.64 -10.85 -16.55
N PRO A 197 8.89 -11.29 -17.80
CA PRO A 197 8.84 -12.70 -18.18
C PRO A 197 9.95 -13.57 -17.55
N SER A 198 11.00 -12.94 -17.05
CA SER A 198 12.11 -13.62 -16.33
C SER A 198 11.87 -13.76 -14.82
N VAL A 199 10.72 -13.31 -14.31
CA VAL A 199 10.37 -13.38 -12.89
C VAL A 199 9.34 -14.46 -12.66
N ASN A 200 9.59 -15.36 -11.72
CA ASN A 200 8.62 -16.34 -11.25
C ASN A 200 7.76 -15.70 -10.18
N PHE A 201 6.51 -15.42 -10.52
CA PHE A 201 5.55 -14.84 -9.58
C PHE A 201 4.80 -15.91 -8.80
N HIS A 202 4.75 -15.74 -7.49
CA HIS A 202 3.94 -16.55 -6.58
C HIS A 202 2.70 -15.79 -6.14
N ALA A 203 1.55 -16.47 -6.19
CA ALA A 203 0.29 -15.91 -5.69
C ALA A 203 0.20 -16.07 -4.17
N THR A 204 -0.30 -15.03 -3.50
CA THR A 204 -0.72 -15.10 -2.10
C THR A 204 -2.24 -15.21 -2.05
N VAL A 205 -2.77 -16.09 -1.24
CA VAL A 205 -4.21 -16.25 -1.04
C VAL A 205 -4.54 -16.07 0.44
N GLU A 206 -5.48 -15.21 0.72
CA GLU A 206 -6.02 -14.99 2.07
C GLU A 206 -7.35 -15.74 2.22
N MET A 207 -7.37 -16.75 3.10
CA MET A 207 -8.56 -17.58 3.33
C MET A 207 -9.43 -17.09 4.50
N GLY A 208 -8.93 -16.13 5.28
CA GLY A 208 -9.66 -15.58 6.42
C GLY A 208 -8.89 -14.48 7.12
N ARG A 209 -9.60 -13.62 7.83
CA ARG A 209 -9.04 -12.48 8.57
C ARG A 209 -9.33 -12.60 10.06
N GLY A 210 -8.29 -12.34 10.85
CA GLY A 210 -8.36 -12.40 12.31
C GLY A 210 -8.14 -13.80 12.85
N CYS A 211 -8.06 -13.85 14.17
CA CYS A 211 -7.80 -15.09 14.93
C CYS A 211 -8.67 -15.06 16.17
N PRO A 212 -9.31 -16.20 16.56
CA PRO A 212 -10.09 -16.28 17.78
C PRO A 212 -9.21 -16.33 19.04
N PHE A 213 -7.92 -16.60 18.89
CA PHE A 213 -6.98 -16.70 20.01
C PHE A 213 -6.37 -15.34 20.35
N LYS A 214 -6.18 -15.09 21.64
CA LYS A 214 -5.53 -13.88 22.17
C LYS A 214 -4.16 -14.23 22.74
N CYS A 215 -3.25 -14.69 21.89
CA CYS A 215 -1.89 -15.02 22.31
C CYS A 215 -1.11 -13.75 22.68
N ASN A 216 -0.41 -13.76 23.83
CA ASN A 216 0.31 -12.57 24.34
C ASN A 216 1.47 -12.09 23.43
N PHE A 217 1.90 -12.91 22.48
CA PHE A 217 2.99 -12.62 21.54
C PHE A 217 2.49 -12.34 20.11
N CYS A 218 1.19 -12.34 19.87
CA CYS A 218 0.60 -12.15 18.55
C CYS A 218 -0.17 -10.83 18.48
N PHE A 219 0.02 -10.10 17.39
CA PHE A 219 -0.64 -8.84 17.12
C PHE A 219 -1.97 -9.01 16.41
#